data_747b47547e0bb5ca888607ffd4f1f942
#
_entry.id   747b47547e0bb5ca888607ffd4f1f942
#
_cell.length_a   1.000
_cell.length_b   1.000
_cell.length_c   1.000
_cell.angle_alpha   90.00
_cell.angle_beta   90.00
_cell.angle_gamma   90.00
#
_symmetry.space_group_name_H-M   'P 1'
#
loop_
_entity.id
_entity.type
_entity.pdbx_description
1 polymer ?
#
loop_
_entity_poly.entity_id
_entity_poly.type
_entity_poly.pdbx_seq_one_letter_code
_entity_poly.pdbx_strand_id
1 'polypeptide(L)'
;MPKVGSKVLLIDIGGTNIRTCTAFVGSSELHNENKEKISANTNIDDYIKSIASVETNLDHVVCSVAGPKMNDQINMTNRNYQINSQQMQSMLGVQNFYLLNDRESIGYFFNSRTEND
;
A
#
# COMPACT_ATOMS: atom_id res chain seq x y z
N MET A 1 -14.47 8.34 7.82
CA MET A 1 -14.34 8.59 6.37
C MET A 1 -13.25 9.61 6.08
N PRO A 2 -12.33 9.30 5.17
CA PRO A 2 -11.34 10.28 4.74
C PRO A 2 -12.01 11.48 4.09
N LYS A 3 -11.48 12.65 4.36
CA LYS A 3 -11.99 13.88 3.77
C LYS A 3 -11.54 14.02 2.33
N VAL A 4 -12.40 14.59 1.49
CA VAL A 4 -12.03 14.97 0.12
C VAL A 4 -10.79 15.86 0.18
N GLY A 5 -9.82 15.55 -0.66
CA GLY A 5 -8.53 16.25 -0.68
C GLY A 5 -7.47 15.66 0.22
N SER A 6 -7.82 14.69 1.08
CA SER A 6 -6.82 14.00 1.89
C SER A 6 -5.87 13.20 1.01
N LYS A 7 -4.60 13.19 1.38
CA LYS A 7 -3.56 12.48 0.63
C LYS A 7 -3.47 11.03 1.08
N VAL A 8 -3.44 10.13 0.12
CA VAL A 8 -3.42 8.70 0.36
C VAL A 8 -2.23 8.08 -0.37
N LEU A 9 -1.48 7.25 0.32
CA LEU A 9 -0.47 6.41 -0.29
C LEU A 9 -1.08 5.05 -0.58
N LEU A 10 -1.06 4.64 -1.83
CA LEU A 10 -1.55 3.33 -2.26
C LEU A 10 -0.35 2.42 -2.46
N ILE A 11 -0.38 1.25 -1.83
CA ILE A 11 0.70 0.26 -1.88
C ILE A 11 0.10 -1.08 -2.30
N ASP A 12 0.71 -1.72 -3.28
CA ASP A 12 0.29 -3.04 -3.73
C ASP A 12 1.52 -3.97 -3.68
N ILE A 13 1.50 -4.91 -2.75
CA ILE A 13 2.61 -5.83 -2.52
C ILE A 13 2.25 -7.18 -3.13
N GLY A 14 2.89 -7.48 -4.24
CA GLY A 14 2.77 -8.79 -4.88
C GLY A 14 3.91 -9.71 -4.50
N GLY A 15 3.98 -10.85 -5.15
CA GLY A 15 5.04 -11.83 -4.85
C GLY A 15 6.44 -11.38 -5.26
N THR A 16 6.54 -10.57 -6.31
CA THR A 16 7.82 -10.16 -6.88
C THR A 16 8.01 -8.65 -6.99
N ASN A 17 6.94 -7.87 -6.83
CA ASN A 17 7.01 -6.43 -7.01
C ASN A 17 6.18 -5.71 -5.95
N ILE A 18 6.61 -4.50 -5.63
CA ILE A 18 5.80 -3.54 -4.87
C ILE A 18 5.49 -2.39 -5.81
N ARG A 19 4.21 -2.05 -5.91
CA ARG A 19 3.78 -0.86 -6.65
C ARG A 19 3.25 0.16 -5.66
N THR A 20 3.62 1.43 -5.86
CA THR A 20 3.17 2.52 -5.00
C THR A 20 2.74 3.70 -5.85
N CYS A 21 1.79 4.45 -5.35
CA CYS A 21 1.45 5.75 -5.91
C CYS A 21 0.74 6.58 -4.86
N THR A 22 0.60 7.87 -5.12
CA THR A 22 -0.20 8.74 -4.26
C THR A 22 -1.48 9.14 -4.97
N ALA A 23 -2.51 9.37 -4.18
CA ALA A 23 -3.81 9.79 -4.67
C ALA A 23 -4.41 10.77 -3.68
N PHE A 24 -5.42 11.50 -4.13
CA PHE A 24 -6.17 12.41 -3.27
C PHE A 24 -7.62 11.97 -3.27
N VAL A 25 -8.21 11.90 -2.07
CA VAL A 25 -9.61 11.48 -1.94
C VAL A 25 -10.49 12.40 -2.77
N GLY A 26 -11.33 11.81 -3.60
CA GLY A 26 -12.22 12.55 -4.49
C GLY A 26 -11.64 12.81 -5.87
N SER A 27 -10.37 12.44 -6.13
CA SER A 27 -9.74 12.57 -7.43
C SER A 27 -9.47 11.18 -8.02
N SER A 28 -9.58 11.07 -9.33
CA SER A 28 -9.26 9.82 -10.02
C SER A 28 -7.80 9.77 -10.49
N GLU A 29 -7.04 10.84 -10.29
CA GLU A 29 -5.64 10.89 -10.73
C GLU A 29 -4.71 10.19 -9.76
N LEU A 30 -3.73 9.49 -10.30
CA LEU A 30 -2.66 8.88 -9.52
C LEU A 30 -1.36 9.61 -9.80
N HIS A 31 -0.57 9.83 -8.75
CA HIS A 31 0.68 10.57 -8.83
C HIS A 31 1.83 9.72 -8.29
N ASN A 32 3.03 10.00 -8.74
CA ASN A 32 4.25 9.36 -8.22
C ASN A 32 4.19 7.84 -8.30
N GLU A 33 3.69 7.31 -9.42
CA GLU A 33 3.60 5.87 -9.60
C GLU A 33 5.00 5.27 -9.68
N ASN A 34 5.22 4.21 -8.92
CA ASN A 34 6.48 3.52 -8.87
C ASN A 34 6.26 2.02 -8.77
N LYS A 35 7.14 1.26 -9.39
CA LYS A 35 7.11 -0.20 -9.32
C LYS A 35 8.53 -0.68 -9.08
N GLU A 36 8.70 -1.51 -8.06
CA GLU A 36 10.01 -1.99 -7.70
C GLU A 36 9.99 -3.49 -7.45
N LYS A 37 11.02 -4.17 -7.94
CA LYS A 37 11.19 -5.58 -7.67
C LYS A 37 11.61 -5.79 -6.22
N ILE A 38 11.01 -6.82 -5.60
CA ILE A 38 11.43 -7.22 -4.27
C ILE A 38 12.12 -8.58 -4.35
N SER A 39 13.20 -8.71 -3.59
CA SER A 39 13.94 -9.97 -3.45
C SER A 39 13.60 -10.63 -2.12
N ALA A 40 14.14 -11.83 -1.90
CA ALA A 40 13.97 -12.51 -0.62
C ALA A 40 14.56 -11.70 0.54
N ASN A 41 15.52 -10.82 0.25
CA ASN A 41 16.21 -10.04 1.27
C ASN A 41 15.61 -8.63 1.47
N THR A 42 14.59 -8.28 0.72
CA THR A 42 13.99 -6.96 0.84
C THR A 42 13.25 -6.84 2.17
N ASN A 43 13.58 -5.81 2.94
CA ASN A 43 12.82 -5.47 4.15
C ASN A 43 11.64 -4.61 3.74
N ILE A 44 10.46 -5.22 3.71
CA ILE A 44 9.25 -4.55 3.21
C ILE A 44 8.85 -3.40 4.12
N ASP A 45 8.95 -3.57 5.43
CA ASP A 45 8.59 -2.51 6.37
C ASP A 45 9.47 -1.28 6.17
N ASP A 46 10.77 -1.49 6.02
CA ASP A 46 11.69 -0.38 5.77
C ASP A 46 11.41 0.30 4.44
N TYR A 47 11.07 -0.48 3.42
CA TYR A 47 10.72 0.08 2.13
C TYR A 47 9.49 0.97 2.20
N ILE A 48 8.43 0.48 2.86
CA ILE A 48 7.20 1.26 3.04
C ILE A 48 7.50 2.54 3.84
N LYS A 49 8.29 2.41 4.88
CA LYS A 49 8.66 3.55 5.71
C LYS A 49 9.41 4.60 4.91
N SER A 50 10.33 4.17 4.03
CA SER A 50 11.09 5.10 3.21
C SER A 50 10.21 5.83 2.20
N ILE A 51 9.26 5.12 1.58
CA ILE A 51 8.32 5.73 0.63
C ILE A 51 7.42 6.73 1.35
N ALA A 52 6.88 6.35 2.51
CA ALA A 52 5.98 7.24 3.26
C ALA A 52 6.69 8.47 3.79
N SER A 53 7.97 8.34 4.14
CA SER A 53 8.72 9.45 4.73
C SER A 53 8.96 10.61 3.79
N VAL A 54 8.94 10.38 2.48
CA VAL A 54 9.12 11.45 1.50
C VAL A 54 7.79 12.14 1.13
N GLU A 55 6.68 11.61 1.60
CA GLU A 55 5.37 12.19 1.33
C GLU A 55 5.00 13.15 2.45
N THR A 56 4.77 14.42 2.09
CA THR A 56 4.34 15.41 3.07
C THR A 56 2.82 15.37 3.22
N ASN A 57 2.35 15.61 4.43
CA ASN A 57 0.90 15.67 4.72
C ASN A 57 0.16 14.40 4.34
N LEU A 58 0.81 13.26 4.54
CA LEU A 58 0.18 11.96 4.27
C LEU A 58 -0.81 11.62 5.38
N ASP A 59 -2.07 11.44 5.00
CA ASP A 59 -3.15 11.17 5.97
C ASP A 59 -3.46 9.69 6.10
N HIS A 60 -3.47 8.98 4.98
CA HIS A 60 -3.93 7.60 4.95
C HIS A 60 -3.03 6.75 4.08
N VAL A 61 -2.96 5.47 4.42
CA VAL A 61 -2.28 4.46 3.60
C VAL A 61 -3.27 3.33 3.33
N VAL A 62 -3.34 2.91 2.08
CA VAL A 62 -4.10 1.73 1.69
C VAL A 62 -3.11 0.73 1.11
N CYS A 63 -3.00 -0.43 1.73
CA CYS A 63 -2.00 -1.43 1.37
C CYS A 63 -2.68 -2.74 1.03
N SER A 64 -2.46 -3.22 -0.19
CA SER A 64 -2.93 -4.52 -0.64
C SER A 64 -1.77 -5.51 -0.60
N VAL A 65 -2.02 -6.70 -0.08
CA VAL A 65 -0.97 -7.71 0.08
C VAL A 65 -1.49 -9.06 -0.42
N ALA A 66 -0.66 -9.78 -1.14
CA ALA A 66 -0.98 -11.11 -1.62
C ALA A 66 -0.86 -12.11 -0.47
N GLY A 67 -1.99 -12.53 0.08
CA GLY A 67 -2.04 -13.49 1.16
C GLY A 67 -3.37 -13.48 1.88
N PRO A 68 -3.62 -14.50 2.69
CA PRO A 68 -4.87 -14.56 3.46
C PRO A 68 -4.89 -13.52 4.56
N LYS A 69 -6.03 -12.87 4.69
CA LYS A 69 -6.24 -11.84 5.72
C LYS A 69 -6.97 -12.45 6.90
N MET A 70 -6.48 -12.15 8.08
CA MET A 70 -7.11 -12.58 9.32
C MET A 70 -7.08 -11.40 10.29
N ASN A 71 -8.25 -10.85 10.61
CA ASN A 71 -8.36 -9.64 11.42
C ASN A 71 -7.58 -8.48 10.76
N ASP A 72 -6.63 -7.89 11.45
CA ASP A 72 -5.86 -6.75 10.97
C ASP A 72 -4.51 -7.15 10.39
N GLN A 73 -4.38 -8.40 9.95
CA GLN A 73 -3.09 -8.97 9.62
C GLN A 73 -3.15 -9.81 8.36
N ILE A 74 -2.10 -9.73 7.56
CA ILE A 74 -1.94 -10.60 6.39
C ILE A 74 -0.58 -11.26 6.46
N ASN A 75 -0.56 -12.59 6.25
CA ASN A 75 0.67 -13.34 6.05
C ASN A 75 0.87 -13.55 4.55
N MET A 76 2.00 -13.13 4.03
CA MET A 76 2.26 -13.30 2.60
C MET A 76 2.42 -14.78 2.26
N THR A 77 1.88 -15.15 1.09
CA THR A 77 1.88 -16.54 0.64
C THR A 77 3.28 -17.03 0.28
N ASN A 78 4.06 -16.18 -0.37
CA ASN A 78 5.31 -16.60 -1.02
C ASN A 78 6.57 -16.15 -0.29
N ARG A 79 6.44 -15.63 0.91
CA ARG A 79 7.60 -15.23 1.69
C ARG A 79 7.23 -15.14 3.17
N ASN A 80 8.26 -15.26 4.00
CA ASN A 80 8.07 -15.20 5.45
C ASN A 80 7.94 -13.74 5.88
N TYR A 81 6.77 -13.16 5.62
CA TYR A 81 6.49 -11.79 5.96
C TYR A 81 5.04 -11.65 6.41
N GLN A 82 4.86 -10.88 7.46
CA GLN A 82 3.56 -10.65 8.07
C GLN A 82 3.39 -9.16 8.27
N ILE A 83 2.25 -8.62 7.85
CA ILE A 83 1.96 -7.20 8.01
C ILE A 83 0.71 -7.03 8.86
N ASN A 84 0.79 -6.10 9.81
CA ASN A 84 -0.30 -5.79 10.73
C ASN A 84 -0.64 -4.31 10.61
N SER A 85 -1.93 -4.02 10.41
CA SER A 85 -2.37 -2.65 10.13
C SER A 85 -2.12 -1.69 11.29
N GLN A 86 -2.31 -2.14 12.52
CA GLN A 86 -2.13 -1.27 13.68
C GLN A 86 -0.66 -0.93 13.90
N GLN A 87 0.21 -1.91 13.72
CA GLN A 87 1.65 -1.68 13.83
C GLN A 87 2.14 -0.71 12.76
N MET A 88 1.66 -0.87 11.55
CA MET A 88 2.04 0.01 10.45
C MET A 88 1.51 1.42 10.65
N GLN A 89 0.29 1.55 11.13
CA GLN A 89 -0.28 2.86 11.42
C GLN A 89 0.58 3.63 12.43
N SER A 90 1.00 2.95 13.49
CA SER A 90 1.86 3.54 14.52
C SER A 90 3.23 3.89 13.96
N MET A 91 3.81 2.98 13.19
CA MET A 91 5.15 3.16 12.63
C MET A 91 5.20 4.34 11.66
N LEU A 92 4.16 4.49 10.84
CA LEU A 92 4.12 5.56 9.83
C LEU A 92 3.54 6.87 10.35
N GLY A 93 2.85 6.84 11.49
CA GLY A 93 2.26 8.04 12.06
C GLY A 93 1.12 8.61 11.24
N VAL A 94 0.39 7.77 10.51
CA VAL A 94 -0.75 8.20 9.69
C VAL A 94 -2.05 8.03 10.46
N GLN A 95 -3.09 8.72 10.01
CA GLN A 95 -4.40 8.64 10.66
C GLN A 95 -5.02 7.27 10.51
N ASN A 96 -4.87 6.67 9.32
CA ASN A 96 -5.44 5.36 9.05
C ASN A 96 -4.51 4.54 8.17
N PHE A 97 -4.45 3.24 8.45
CA PHE A 97 -3.76 2.28 7.60
C PHE A 97 -4.76 1.17 7.29
N TYR A 98 -5.17 1.10 6.01
CA TYR A 98 -6.13 0.10 5.55
C TYR A 98 -5.38 -1.05 4.90
N LEU A 99 -5.60 -2.25 5.41
CA LEU A 99 -4.95 -3.45 4.91
C LEU A 99 -5.97 -4.29 4.16
N LEU A 100 -5.68 -4.58 2.90
CA LEU A 100 -6.56 -5.35 2.02
C LEU A 100 -5.80 -6.55 1.48
N ASN A 101 -6.51 -7.66 1.21
CA ASN A 101 -5.87 -8.73 0.47
C ASN A 101 -5.90 -8.41 -1.02
N ASP A 102 -5.17 -9.20 -1.81
CA ASP A 102 -5.01 -8.95 -3.25
C ASP A 102 -6.29 -9.11 -4.07
N ARG A 103 -7.37 -9.60 -3.45
CA ARG A 103 -8.66 -9.74 -4.11
C ARG A 103 -9.58 -8.56 -3.85
N GLU A 104 -9.15 -7.64 -3.01
CA GLU A 104 -9.94 -6.46 -2.68
C GLU A 104 -9.58 -5.29 -3.60
N SER A 105 -10.25 -4.18 -3.40
CA SER A 105 -10.40 -3.15 -4.43
C SER A 105 -9.18 -2.37 -4.86
N ILE A 106 -8.07 -2.42 -4.11
CA ILE A 106 -6.91 -1.62 -4.50
C ILE A 106 -6.26 -2.15 -5.79
N GLY A 107 -6.28 -3.46 -6.01
CA GLY A 107 -5.77 -4.03 -7.26
C GLY A 107 -6.49 -3.48 -8.47
N TYR A 108 -7.78 -3.25 -8.34
CA TYR A 108 -8.58 -2.65 -9.39
C TYR A 108 -8.07 -1.26 -9.78
N PHE A 109 -7.66 -0.47 -8.80
CA PHE A 109 -7.10 0.86 -9.04
C PHE A 109 -5.92 0.81 -10.00
N PHE A 110 -4.93 -0.05 -9.67
CA PHE A 110 -3.75 -0.18 -10.50
C PHE A 110 -4.08 -0.81 -11.85
N ASN A 111 -4.95 -1.80 -11.87
CA ASN A 111 -5.31 -2.49 -13.11
C ASN A 111 -6.03 -1.58 -14.09
N SER A 112 -6.89 -0.71 -13.61
CA SER A 112 -7.60 0.21 -14.49
C SER A 112 -6.66 1.23 -15.12
N ARG A 113 -5.49 1.48 -14.49
CA ARG A 113 -4.47 2.36 -15.03
C ARG A 113 -3.57 1.64 -16.04
N THR A 114 -3.10 0.44 -15.65
CA THR A 114 -2.10 -0.28 -16.42
C THR A 114 -2.68 -0.99 -17.63
N GLU A 115 -3.96 -1.27 -17.62
CA GLU A 115 -4.65 -1.93 -18.71
C GLU A 115 -4.56 -1.15 -20.02
N ASN A 116 -4.37 0.13 -19.93
CA ASN A 116 -4.28 1.03 -21.09
C ASN A 116 -2.85 1.42 -21.44
N ASP A 117 -1.90 0.86 -20.75
CA ASP A 117 -0.49 1.20 -20.97
C ASP A 117 0.13 0.42 -22.12
#